data_f26c0e31a8c4fc6a5078fde819f44d01
#
_entry.id   f26c0e31a8c4fc6a5078fde819f44d01
#
_cell.length_a   1.000
_cell.length_b   1.000
_cell.length_c   1.000
_cell.angle_alpha   90.00
_cell.angle_beta   90.00
_cell.angle_gamma   90.00
#
_symmetry.space_group_name_H-M   'P 1'
#
loop_
_entity.id
_entity.type
_entity.pdbx_description
1 polymer ?
#
loop_
_entity_poly.entity_id
_entity_poly.type
_entity_poly.pdbx_seq_one_letter_code
_entity_poly.pdbx_strand_id
1 'polypeptide(L)'
;GDDNKYYEQIGKKCLDITDEIPFVIPETWQWVRIRDVFQLNPKNEAENEKLVAFIPMEKISAGYKSDFTFDTVKWGTIKKGFTHFANGDVAFAKITPCFQNRKSAIFHDLPNGIGAGTTELKVLRPYGNTIDRWYLLYFLESPYFIDEATFKGTANQQRIVVGYLEDKLFPLPTQKEQQRIVAQIEKLFEQLH
;
A
#
# COMPACT_ATOMS: atom_id res chain seq x y z
N GLY A 1 20.33 -0.84 20.28
CA GLY A 1 21.56 -0.49 20.99
C GLY A 1 21.35 -0.56 22.48
N ASP A 2 22.40 -0.62 23.25
CA ASP A 2 22.37 -0.73 24.72
C ASP A 2 21.79 0.51 25.45
N ASP A 3 21.40 1.53 24.67
CA ASP A 3 20.88 2.81 25.13
C ASP A 3 19.34 2.96 24.96
N ASN A 4 18.64 1.90 24.58
CA ASN A 4 17.18 1.90 24.27
C ASN A 4 16.75 2.90 23.20
N LYS A 5 17.64 3.25 22.26
CA LYS A 5 17.37 4.15 21.17
C LYS A 5 17.25 3.43 19.83
N TYR A 6 16.56 4.08 18.90
CA TYR A 6 16.41 3.60 17.54
C TYR A 6 17.23 4.45 16.59
N TYR A 7 17.95 3.80 15.70
CA TYR A 7 18.84 4.45 14.75
C TYR A 7 18.56 4.00 13.32
N GLU A 8 18.49 4.94 12.40
CA GLU A 8 18.43 4.68 10.95
C GLU A 8 19.81 4.96 10.34
N GLN A 9 20.35 3.99 9.61
CA GLN A 9 21.60 4.15 8.90
C GLN A 9 21.33 4.43 7.41
N ILE A 10 21.75 5.61 6.95
CA ILE A 10 21.67 6.03 5.55
C ILE A 10 23.10 6.22 5.02
N GLY A 11 23.59 5.23 4.29
CA GLY A 11 24.98 5.21 3.84
C GLY A 11 25.95 5.19 5.04
N LYS A 12 26.72 6.27 5.18
CA LYS A 12 27.68 6.45 6.31
C LYS A 12 27.09 7.25 7.48
N LYS A 13 25.88 7.77 7.37
CA LYS A 13 25.21 8.56 8.41
C LYS A 13 24.35 7.67 9.27
N CYS A 14 24.41 7.85 10.58
CA CYS A 14 23.55 7.23 11.54
C CYS A 14 22.69 8.32 12.20
N LEU A 15 21.37 8.21 12.07
CA LEU A 15 20.39 9.18 12.58
C LEU A 15 19.65 8.58 13.75
N ASP A 16 19.54 9.30 14.86
CA ASP A 16 18.65 8.93 15.95
C ASP A 16 17.20 9.23 15.51
N ILE A 17 16.37 8.19 15.42
CA ILE A 17 14.96 8.26 15.02
C ILE A 17 14.02 7.87 16.17
N THR A 18 14.53 7.87 17.40
CA THR A 18 13.77 7.43 18.59
C THR A 18 12.45 8.18 18.73
N ASP A 19 12.46 9.49 18.47
CA ASP A 19 11.27 10.34 18.57
C ASP A 19 10.26 10.09 17.43
N GLU A 20 10.67 9.42 16.35
CA GLU A 20 9.78 9.04 15.24
C GLU A 20 9.07 7.70 15.48
N ILE A 21 9.50 6.90 16.47
CA ILE A 21 8.94 5.57 16.72
C ILE A 21 7.55 5.71 17.35
N PRO A 22 6.48 5.26 16.66
CA PRO A 22 5.11 5.51 17.12
C PRO A 22 4.69 4.62 18.29
N PHE A 23 5.26 3.42 18.41
CA PHE A 23 4.95 2.44 19.45
C PHE A 23 6.05 1.37 19.55
N VAL A 24 6.07 0.66 20.66
CA VAL A 24 7.03 -0.43 20.88
C VAL A 24 6.62 -1.65 20.07
N ILE A 25 7.60 -2.26 19.38
CA ILE A 25 7.42 -3.53 18.65
C ILE A 25 8.24 -4.64 19.33
N PRO A 26 7.89 -5.93 19.12
CA PRO A 26 8.69 -7.05 19.61
C PRO A 26 10.14 -6.98 19.10
N GLU A 27 11.09 -7.48 19.85
CA GLU A 27 12.53 -7.47 19.50
C GLU A 27 12.83 -8.22 18.19
N THR A 28 11.97 -9.16 17.80
CA THR A 28 12.06 -9.92 16.55
C THR A 28 11.58 -9.15 15.32
N TRP A 29 10.97 -7.98 15.51
CA TRP A 29 10.49 -7.12 14.44
C TRP A 29 11.49 -6.00 14.16
N GLN A 30 11.37 -5.38 12.99
CA GLN A 30 12.17 -4.22 12.61
C GLN A 30 11.28 -3.09 12.09
N TRP A 31 11.67 -1.86 12.39
CA TRP A 31 11.15 -0.69 11.69
C TRP A 31 11.90 -0.52 10.38
N VAL A 32 11.15 -0.36 9.28
CA VAL A 32 11.70 -0.08 7.96
C VAL A 32 10.93 1.07 7.31
N ARG A 33 11.54 1.79 6.38
CA ARG A 33 10.81 2.77 5.56
C ARG A 33 10.10 2.06 4.42
N ILE A 34 8.89 2.51 4.09
CA ILE A 34 8.12 1.95 2.96
C ILE A 34 8.95 1.95 1.67
N ARG A 35 9.66 3.05 1.38
CA ARG A 35 10.51 3.17 0.17
C ARG A 35 11.58 2.09 0.04
N ASP A 36 12.02 1.50 1.15
CA ASP A 36 13.15 0.56 1.16
C ASP A 36 12.70 -0.89 0.90
N VAL A 37 11.43 -1.21 1.12
CA VAL A 37 10.90 -2.58 1.03
C VAL A 37 9.82 -2.75 -0.04
N PHE A 38 9.36 -1.65 -0.64
CA PHE A 38 8.36 -1.67 -1.71
C PHE A 38 8.80 -0.90 -2.94
N GLN A 39 8.50 -1.45 -4.11
CA GLN A 39 8.49 -0.72 -5.36
C GLN A 39 7.19 0.09 -5.43
N LEU A 40 7.29 1.41 -5.59
CA LEU A 40 6.15 2.32 -5.61
C LEU A 40 5.78 2.70 -7.05
N ASN A 41 4.49 2.63 -7.37
CA ASN A 41 3.94 2.88 -8.70
C ASN A 41 4.75 2.21 -9.82
N PRO A 42 4.92 0.87 -9.77
CA PRO A 42 5.68 0.13 -10.76
C PRO A 42 5.08 0.32 -12.16
N LYS A 43 5.90 0.19 -13.19
CA LYS A 43 5.45 0.25 -14.57
C LYS A 43 5.39 -1.14 -15.17
N ASN A 44 4.39 -1.37 -16.03
CA ASN A 44 4.23 -2.58 -16.81
C ASN A 44 4.54 -2.29 -18.27
N GLU A 45 5.02 -3.31 -18.96
CA GLU A 45 5.21 -3.31 -20.41
C GLU A 45 4.44 -4.48 -21.02
N ALA A 46 3.72 -4.20 -22.08
CA ALA A 46 2.98 -5.21 -22.82
C ALA A 46 2.70 -4.72 -24.26
N GLU A 47 2.31 -5.63 -25.12
CA GLU A 47 1.87 -5.32 -26.47
C GLU A 47 0.54 -4.56 -26.44
N ASN A 48 0.34 -3.61 -27.37
CA ASN A 48 -0.83 -2.74 -27.41
C ASN A 48 -2.16 -3.50 -27.46
N GLU A 49 -2.21 -4.61 -28.16
CA GLU A 49 -3.42 -5.43 -28.36
C GLU A 49 -3.74 -6.35 -27.18
N LYS A 50 -2.84 -6.46 -26.19
CA LYS A 50 -3.04 -7.31 -25.02
C LYS A 50 -4.24 -6.84 -24.21
N LEU A 51 -5.15 -7.75 -23.89
CA LEU A 51 -6.31 -7.48 -23.03
C LEU A 51 -5.89 -7.42 -21.57
N VAL A 52 -6.24 -6.37 -20.88
CA VAL A 52 -5.84 -6.05 -19.51
C VAL A 52 -7.01 -5.45 -18.72
N ALA A 53 -6.86 -5.31 -17.41
CA ALA A 53 -7.85 -4.67 -16.57
C ALA A 53 -7.74 -3.14 -16.58
N PHE A 54 -8.88 -2.46 -16.67
CA PHE A 54 -9.01 -1.04 -16.38
C PHE A 54 -9.85 -0.83 -15.12
N ILE A 55 -9.29 -0.14 -14.11
CA ILE A 55 -9.93 0.03 -12.81
C ILE A 55 -9.97 1.53 -12.44
N PRO A 56 -11.05 2.23 -12.78
CA PRO A 56 -11.30 3.57 -12.29
C PRO A 56 -11.69 3.56 -10.79
N MET A 57 -11.69 4.72 -10.13
CA MET A 57 -11.89 4.84 -8.69
C MET A 57 -13.22 4.28 -8.19
N GLU A 58 -14.29 4.41 -8.96
CA GLU A 58 -15.61 3.90 -8.62
C GLU A 58 -15.70 2.38 -8.55
N LYS A 59 -14.76 1.67 -9.17
CA LYS A 59 -14.70 0.21 -9.17
C LYS A 59 -13.89 -0.37 -8.01
N ILE A 60 -13.40 0.47 -7.09
CA ILE A 60 -12.72 0.05 -5.87
C ILE A 60 -13.64 0.32 -4.69
N SER A 61 -13.92 -0.71 -3.88
CA SER A 61 -14.77 -0.61 -2.70
C SER A 61 -14.09 0.19 -1.58
N ALA A 62 -14.90 0.83 -0.76
CA ALA A 62 -14.47 1.50 0.47
C ALA A 62 -14.56 0.55 1.67
N GLY A 63 -13.85 0.89 2.75
CA GLY A 63 -13.80 0.09 3.98
C GLY A 63 -12.83 -1.07 3.88
N TYR A 64 -12.99 -2.07 4.74
CA TYR A 64 -12.08 -3.21 4.88
C TYR A 64 -12.38 -4.40 3.96
N LYS A 65 -12.93 -4.15 2.76
CA LYS A 65 -13.43 -5.20 1.86
C LYS A 65 -12.39 -5.73 0.89
N SER A 66 -11.46 -4.87 0.44
CA SER A 66 -10.52 -5.18 -0.63
C SER A 66 -11.19 -5.65 -1.95
N ASP A 67 -12.44 -5.24 -2.18
CA ASP A 67 -13.19 -5.62 -3.36
C ASP A 67 -12.98 -4.61 -4.49
N PHE A 68 -12.92 -5.12 -5.70
CA PHE A 68 -12.85 -4.31 -6.90
C PHE A 68 -13.51 -5.03 -8.09
N THR A 69 -13.88 -4.26 -9.10
CA THR A 69 -14.27 -4.77 -10.40
C THR A 69 -13.43 -4.09 -11.49
N PHE A 70 -13.46 -4.59 -12.70
CA PHE A 70 -12.69 -4.01 -13.81
C PHE A 70 -13.42 -4.13 -15.14
N ASP A 71 -13.03 -3.28 -16.09
CA ASP A 71 -13.34 -3.45 -17.49
C ASP A 71 -12.14 -4.08 -18.20
N THR A 72 -12.40 -4.95 -19.17
CA THR A 72 -11.33 -5.52 -20.00
C THR A 72 -11.12 -4.66 -21.22
N VAL A 73 -9.92 -4.12 -21.38
CA VAL A 73 -9.54 -3.20 -22.46
C VAL A 73 -8.20 -3.57 -23.07
N LYS A 74 -7.87 -3.03 -24.24
CA LYS A 74 -6.55 -3.18 -24.84
C LYS A 74 -5.53 -2.32 -24.11
N TRP A 75 -4.33 -2.88 -23.83
CA TRP A 75 -3.24 -2.16 -23.14
C TRP A 75 -2.88 -0.84 -23.80
N GLY A 76 -2.85 -0.80 -25.12
CA GLY A 76 -2.53 0.41 -25.89
C GLY A 76 -3.40 1.61 -25.54
N THR A 77 -4.63 1.41 -25.05
CA THR A 77 -5.58 2.48 -24.72
C THR A 77 -5.33 3.08 -23.32
N ILE A 78 -4.67 2.36 -22.45
CA ILE A 78 -4.46 2.77 -21.04
C ILE A 78 -3.00 2.77 -20.58
N LYS A 79 -2.05 2.41 -21.42
CA LYS A 79 -0.62 2.38 -21.06
C LYS A 79 -0.02 3.74 -20.70
N LYS A 80 -0.66 4.84 -21.11
CA LYS A 80 -0.24 6.22 -20.82
C LYS A 80 -1.34 6.97 -20.07
N GLY A 81 -0.94 7.83 -19.13
CA GLY A 81 -1.88 8.68 -18.39
C GLY A 81 -2.58 7.98 -17.22
N PHE A 82 -2.23 6.74 -16.91
CA PHE A 82 -2.81 5.94 -15.84
C PHE A 82 -1.76 5.36 -14.91
N THR A 83 -2.17 4.96 -13.72
CA THR A 83 -1.33 4.23 -12.75
C THR A 83 -1.38 2.74 -13.09
N HIS A 84 -0.21 2.11 -13.23
CA HIS A 84 -0.10 0.70 -13.56
C HIS A 84 -0.10 -0.18 -12.30
N PHE A 85 -0.59 -1.40 -12.44
CA PHE A 85 -0.52 -2.44 -11.42
C PHE A 85 -0.55 -3.84 -12.04
N ALA A 86 -0.23 -4.84 -11.24
CA ALA A 86 -0.24 -6.25 -11.61
C ALA A 86 -0.86 -7.10 -10.49
N ASN A 87 -1.12 -8.37 -10.78
CA ASN A 87 -1.56 -9.33 -9.76
C ASN A 87 -0.61 -9.33 -8.56
N GLY A 88 -1.15 -9.26 -7.35
CA GLY A 88 -0.42 -9.21 -6.10
C GLY A 88 0.04 -7.81 -5.66
N ASP A 89 -0.18 -6.78 -6.46
CA ASP A 89 0.03 -5.41 -6.03
C ASP A 89 -1.06 -4.97 -5.06
N VAL A 90 -0.69 -4.11 -4.12
CA VAL A 90 -1.62 -3.48 -3.19
C VAL A 90 -1.72 -2.00 -3.52
N ALA A 91 -2.94 -1.49 -3.62
CA ALA A 91 -3.18 -0.11 -3.96
C ALA A 91 -4.14 0.57 -2.98
N PHE A 92 -3.97 1.87 -2.82
CA PHE A 92 -4.90 2.72 -2.08
C PHE A 92 -5.11 4.06 -2.81
N ALA A 93 -6.27 4.67 -2.56
CA ALA A 93 -6.59 6.00 -3.08
C ALA A 93 -5.86 7.08 -2.28
N LYS A 94 -5.08 7.93 -2.94
CA LYS A 94 -4.34 9.05 -2.29
C LYS A 94 -5.14 10.33 -2.13
N ILE A 95 -6.34 10.41 -2.72
CA ILE A 95 -7.21 11.59 -2.73
C ILE A 95 -8.32 11.49 -1.70
N THR A 96 -8.67 12.61 -1.06
CA THR A 96 -9.80 12.72 -0.14
C THR A 96 -11.14 12.81 -0.90
N PRO A 97 -12.26 12.25 -0.39
CA PRO A 97 -12.39 11.47 0.83
C PRO A 97 -12.06 9.97 0.67
N CYS A 98 -11.66 9.53 -0.53
CA CYS A 98 -11.42 8.12 -0.82
C CYS A 98 -10.33 7.51 0.07
N PHE A 99 -9.30 8.29 0.42
CA PHE A 99 -8.25 7.89 1.34
C PHE A 99 -8.79 7.59 2.74
N GLN A 100 -9.55 8.52 3.33
CA GLN A 100 -10.15 8.32 4.67
C GLN A 100 -11.18 7.18 4.68
N ASN A 101 -11.87 6.97 3.56
CA ASN A 101 -12.83 5.88 3.38
C ASN A 101 -12.17 4.54 3.11
N ARG A 102 -10.82 4.47 3.14
CA ARG A 102 -10.07 3.22 2.92
C ARG A 102 -10.41 2.54 1.60
N LYS A 103 -10.52 3.32 0.50
CA LYS A 103 -10.57 2.73 -0.83
C LYS A 103 -9.21 2.17 -1.17
N SER A 104 -9.10 0.84 -1.05
CA SER A 104 -7.88 0.07 -1.20
C SER A 104 -8.19 -1.34 -1.67
N ALA A 105 -7.25 -1.99 -2.32
CA ALA A 105 -7.42 -3.35 -2.80
C ALA A 105 -6.08 -4.08 -3.00
N ILE A 106 -6.13 -5.40 -2.88
CA ILE A 106 -5.11 -6.31 -3.40
C ILE A 106 -5.58 -6.78 -4.75
N PHE A 107 -4.86 -6.45 -5.81
CA PHE A 107 -5.25 -6.85 -7.17
C PHE A 107 -4.91 -8.31 -7.44
N HIS A 108 -5.89 -9.03 -8.03
CA HIS A 108 -5.77 -10.44 -8.36
C HIS A 108 -6.64 -10.78 -9.57
N ASP A 109 -6.36 -11.92 -10.20
CA ASP A 109 -7.14 -12.46 -11.34
C ASP A 109 -7.36 -11.47 -12.49
N LEU A 110 -6.42 -10.57 -12.69
CA LEU A 110 -6.47 -9.60 -13.79
C LEU A 110 -6.23 -10.28 -15.14
N PRO A 111 -6.91 -9.88 -16.20
CA PRO A 111 -6.62 -10.35 -17.56
C PRO A 111 -5.13 -10.15 -17.89
N ASN A 112 -4.45 -11.23 -18.28
CA ASN A 112 -3.01 -11.27 -18.52
C ASN A 112 -2.14 -10.76 -17.33
N GLY A 113 -2.72 -10.72 -16.12
CA GLY A 113 -2.04 -10.41 -14.87
C GLY A 113 -1.70 -8.94 -14.65
N ILE A 114 -2.13 -8.04 -15.51
CA ILE A 114 -1.83 -6.61 -15.43
C ILE A 114 -3.03 -5.71 -15.68
N GLY A 115 -2.90 -4.46 -15.24
CA GLY A 115 -3.89 -3.44 -15.49
C GLY A 115 -3.37 -2.02 -15.28
N ALA A 116 -4.26 -1.08 -15.44
CA ALA A 116 -4.04 0.31 -15.08
C ALA A 116 -5.35 0.96 -14.63
N GLY A 117 -5.24 2.06 -13.90
CA GLY A 117 -6.39 2.78 -13.38
C GLY A 117 -6.09 4.24 -13.10
N THR A 118 -6.96 4.86 -12.35
CA THR A 118 -6.87 6.28 -12.03
C THR A 118 -5.48 6.68 -11.48
N THR A 119 -5.02 7.87 -11.86
CA THR A 119 -3.78 8.46 -11.33
C THR A 119 -3.88 8.82 -9.84
N GLU A 120 -5.06 8.73 -9.26
CA GLU A 120 -5.28 8.94 -7.81
C GLU A 120 -4.96 7.71 -6.95
N LEU A 121 -4.50 6.62 -7.56
CA LEU A 121 -3.98 5.45 -6.84
C LEU A 121 -2.48 5.58 -6.56
N LYS A 122 -2.09 5.08 -5.39
CA LYS A 122 -0.72 4.67 -5.06
C LYS A 122 -0.66 3.16 -5.03
N VAL A 123 0.34 2.59 -5.69
CA VAL A 123 0.54 1.14 -5.82
C VAL A 123 1.85 0.73 -5.18
N LEU A 124 1.79 -0.31 -4.33
CA LEU A 124 2.95 -0.90 -3.66
C LEU A 124 3.13 -2.33 -4.15
N ARG A 125 4.33 -2.65 -4.60
CA ARG A 125 4.77 -4.01 -4.94
C ARG A 125 5.93 -4.39 -4.04
N PRO A 126 5.79 -5.37 -3.14
CA PRO A 126 6.92 -5.81 -2.32
C PRO A 126 8.06 -6.36 -3.18
N TYR A 127 9.28 -6.11 -2.76
CA TYR A 127 10.43 -6.81 -3.33
C TYR A 127 10.42 -8.27 -2.87
N GLY A 128 10.35 -9.19 -3.83
CA GLY A 128 10.26 -10.63 -3.54
C GLY A 128 8.94 -11.02 -2.83
N ASN A 129 8.95 -12.16 -2.16
CA ASN A 129 7.79 -12.71 -1.43
C ASN A 129 7.95 -12.60 0.09
N THR A 130 8.48 -11.49 0.58
CA THR A 130 8.81 -11.29 1.99
C THR A 130 7.70 -10.66 2.81
N ILE A 131 6.68 -10.08 2.15
CA ILE A 131 5.59 -9.36 2.80
C ILE A 131 4.25 -9.94 2.35
N ASP A 132 3.45 -10.36 3.33
CA ASP A 132 2.08 -10.79 3.13
C ASP A 132 1.22 -9.61 2.66
N ARG A 133 0.42 -9.80 1.62
CA ARG A 133 -0.39 -8.73 1.00
C ARG A 133 -1.49 -8.23 1.92
N TRP A 134 -2.10 -9.12 2.69
CA TRP A 134 -3.13 -8.74 3.66
C TRP A 134 -2.53 -8.00 4.84
N TYR A 135 -1.33 -8.38 5.32
CA TYR A 135 -0.62 -7.62 6.34
C TYR A 135 -0.34 -6.19 5.87
N LEU A 136 0.14 -6.02 4.65
CA LEU A 136 0.33 -4.69 4.06
C LEU A 136 -0.98 -3.91 3.94
N LEU A 137 -2.05 -4.55 3.44
CA LEU A 137 -3.34 -3.89 3.29
C LEU A 137 -3.89 -3.42 4.64
N TYR A 138 -3.87 -4.25 5.67
CA TYR A 138 -4.31 -3.87 7.02
C TYR A 138 -3.48 -2.73 7.62
N PHE A 139 -2.18 -2.70 7.33
CA PHE A 139 -1.34 -1.55 7.68
C PHE A 139 -1.81 -0.26 7.00
N LEU A 140 -2.06 -0.29 5.69
CA LEU A 140 -2.52 0.88 4.92
C LEU A 140 -3.94 1.33 5.32
N GLU A 141 -4.74 0.46 5.90
CA GLU A 141 -6.08 0.75 6.41
C GLU A 141 -6.09 1.10 7.91
N SER A 142 -4.96 0.98 8.59
CA SER A 142 -4.84 1.22 10.02
C SER A 142 -5.00 2.69 10.39
N PRO A 143 -5.47 3.00 11.62
CA PRO A 143 -5.47 4.37 12.14
C PRO A 143 -4.09 5.02 12.10
N TYR A 144 -3.03 4.27 12.41
CA TYR A 144 -1.66 4.76 12.33
C TYR A 144 -1.30 5.31 10.93
N PHE A 145 -1.76 4.68 9.86
CA PHE A 145 -1.52 5.18 8.50
C PHE A 145 -2.50 6.26 8.08
N ILE A 146 -3.79 6.11 8.39
CA ILE A 146 -4.86 7.00 7.92
C ILE A 146 -4.90 8.30 8.71
N ASP A 147 -4.85 8.26 10.04
CA ASP A 147 -5.12 9.41 10.89
C ASP A 147 -3.92 10.36 11.02
N GLU A 148 -2.69 9.87 10.80
CA GLU A 148 -1.49 10.69 10.82
C GLU A 148 -1.19 11.37 9.47
N ALA A 149 -1.94 11.07 8.42
CA ALA A 149 -1.70 11.64 7.10
C ALA A 149 -1.95 13.14 7.06
N THR A 150 -1.09 13.84 6.34
CA THR A 150 -1.24 15.27 6.02
C THR A 150 -1.57 15.44 4.55
N PHE A 151 -2.29 16.50 4.23
CA PHE A 151 -2.88 16.70 2.91
C PHE A 151 -2.51 18.05 2.31
N LYS A 152 -2.46 18.12 0.97
CA LYS A 152 -2.34 19.35 0.18
C LYS A 152 -3.38 19.34 -0.93
N GLY A 153 -3.87 20.54 -1.29
CA GLY A 153 -4.84 20.73 -2.36
C GLY A 153 -5.92 21.74 -1.98
N THR A 154 -6.94 21.84 -2.81
CA THR A 154 -8.12 22.67 -2.55
C THR A 154 -9.04 21.98 -1.54
N ALA A 155 -9.97 22.74 -0.92
CA ALA A 155 -10.88 22.21 0.11
C ALA A 155 -11.63 20.93 -0.30
N ASN A 156 -11.95 20.78 -1.59
CA ASN A 156 -12.72 19.65 -2.11
C ASN A 156 -11.90 18.53 -2.74
N GLN A 157 -10.59 18.75 -2.95
CA GLN A 157 -9.70 17.78 -3.61
C GLN A 157 -8.30 17.86 -3.00
N GLN A 158 -8.12 17.20 -1.87
CA GLN A 158 -6.83 17.10 -1.21
C GLN A 158 -6.21 15.72 -1.46
N ARG A 159 -4.89 15.67 -1.51
CA ARG A 159 -4.09 14.46 -1.65
C ARG A 159 -3.09 14.37 -0.52
N ILE A 160 -2.75 13.16 -0.10
CA ILE A 160 -1.64 12.98 0.85
C ILE A 160 -0.38 13.68 0.32
N VAL A 161 0.37 14.32 1.22
CA VAL A 161 1.59 15.03 0.83
C VAL A 161 2.63 14.07 0.24
N VAL A 162 3.43 14.57 -0.70
CA VAL A 162 4.57 13.81 -1.27
C VAL A 162 5.54 13.45 -0.13
N GLY A 163 5.98 12.19 -0.11
CA GLY A 163 6.89 11.67 0.90
C GLY A 163 6.19 11.01 2.11
N TYR A 164 4.90 11.26 2.35
CA TYR A 164 4.19 10.65 3.47
C TYR A 164 4.25 9.12 3.43
N LEU A 165 3.92 8.52 2.29
CA LEU A 165 3.99 7.07 2.11
C LEU A 165 5.44 6.57 2.14
N GLU A 166 6.29 7.21 1.35
CA GLU A 166 7.67 6.81 1.12
C GLU A 166 8.48 6.76 2.41
N ASP A 167 8.29 7.74 3.29
CA ASP A 167 9.03 7.91 4.54
C ASP A 167 8.37 7.23 5.74
N LYS A 168 7.14 6.73 5.59
CA LYS A 168 6.40 6.10 6.69
C LYS A 168 7.15 4.90 7.25
N LEU A 169 7.27 4.84 8.57
CA LEU A 169 7.81 3.68 9.26
C LEU A 169 6.80 2.53 9.22
N PHE A 170 7.26 1.38 8.77
CA PHE A 170 6.50 0.16 8.61
C PHE A 170 7.06 -0.91 9.57
N PRO A 171 6.22 -1.48 10.47
CA PRO A 171 6.66 -2.51 11.38
C PRO A 171 6.73 -3.86 10.64
N LEU A 172 7.92 -4.42 10.50
CA LEU A 172 8.17 -5.63 9.72
C LEU A 172 8.42 -6.84 10.61
N PRO A 173 7.42 -7.72 10.81
CA PRO A 173 7.58 -9.02 11.44
C PRO A 173 8.21 -10.04 10.50
N THR A 174 8.55 -11.22 11.02
CA THR A 174 8.83 -12.39 10.17
C THR A 174 7.59 -12.77 9.36
N GLN A 175 7.77 -13.44 8.23
CA GLN A 175 6.64 -13.90 7.39
C GLN A 175 5.62 -14.74 8.16
N LYS A 176 6.11 -15.66 9.00
CA LYS A 176 5.26 -16.52 9.83
C LYS A 176 4.41 -15.70 10.81
N GLU A 177 4.96 -14.64 11.35
CA GLU A 177 4.24 -13.76 12.25
C GLU A 177 3.23 -12.88 11.52
N GLN A 178 3.58 -12.37 10.32
CA GLN A 178 2.63 -11.68 9.46
C GLN A 178 1.38 -12.53 9.20
N GLN A 179 1.56 -13.79 8.80
CA GLN A 179 0.45 -14.73 8.55
C GLN A 179 -0.40 -14.96 9.81
N ARG A 180 0.24 -15.09 10.98
CA ARG A 180 -0.47 -15.24 12.25
C ARG A 180 -1.31 -14.01 12.59
N ILE A 181 -0.78 -12.82 12.35
CA ILE A 181 -1.48 -11.55 12.57
C ILE A 181 -2.67 -11.42 11.62
N VAL A 182 -2.48 -11.71 10.34
CA VAL A 182 -3.56 -11.72 9.34
C VAL A 182 -4.69 -12.65 9.77
N ALA A 183 -4.37 -13.91 10.11
CA ALA A 183 -5.36 -14.88 10.56
C ALA A 183 -6.11 -14.42 11.83
N GLN A 184 -5.45 -13.71 12.74
CA GLN A 184 -6.08 -13.16 13.94
C GLN A 184 -7.04 -12.01 13.62
N ILE A 185 -6.66 -11.14 12.71
CA ILE A 185 -7.50 -10.02 12.24
C ILE A 185 -8.75 -10.56 11.54
N GLU A 186 -8.60 -11.55 10.66
CA GLU A 186 -9.72 -12.22 9.97
C GLU A 186 -10.73 -12.79 10.96
N LYS A 187 -10.27 -13.50 11.98
CA LYS A 187 -11.15 -14.03 13.04
C LYS A 187 -11.92 -12.94 13.79
N LEU A 188 -11.28 -11.78 14.02
CA LEU A 188 -11.95 -10.65 14.66
C LEU A 188 -13.05 -10.07 13.76
N PHE A 189 -12.78 -9.93 12.46
CA PHE A 189 -13.79 -9.47 11.51
C PHE A 189 -14.99 -10.44 11.40
N GLU A 190 -14.74 -11.75 11.41
CA GLU A 190 -15.82 -12.76 11.41
C GLU A 190 -16.74 -12.66 12.64
N GLN A 191 -16.22 -12.22 13.77
CA GLN A 191 -17.03 -12.04 15.00
C GLN A 191 -17.88 -10.76 15.00
N LEU A 192 -17.60 -9.81 14.09
CA LEU A 192 -18.34 -8.55 13.97
C LEU A 192 -19.51 -8.65 12.99
N HIS A 193 -19.64 -9.75 12.28
CA HIS A 193 -20.70 -10.05 11.32
C HIS A 193 -21.50 -11.27 11.77
#